data_0bc367ccab49f0ed2fa52ba3c85b8528
#
_entry.id   0bc367ccab49f0ed2fa52ba3c85b8528
#
_cell.length_a   1.000
_cell.length_b   1.000
_cell.length_c   1.000
_cell.angle_alpha   90.00
_cell.angle_beta   90.00
_cell.angle_gamma   90.00
#
_symmetry.space_group_name_H-M   'P 1'
#
loop_
_entity.id
_entity.type
_entity.pdbx_description
1 polymer ?
#
loop_
_entity_poly.entity_id
_entity_poly.type
_entity_poly.pdbx_seq_one_letter_code
_entity_poly.pdbx_strand_id
1 'polypeptide(L)'
;MKEKRLFLPQPVGVASVLVIFGVLCLTVFALLSISTVPAQSRLASPMHRAVEGYYAADSAAEEILAQLRQGQLPQGVAREEDLYTYQCPISATQTLAVAVRVDGTQYMILQWQAIPITQWEQEGSLPVWPGKE
;
A
#
# COMPACT_ATOMS: atom_id res chain seq x y z
N MET A 1 -43.78 23.27 -65.29
CA MET A 1 -43.67 22.47 -64.02
C MET A 1 -42.83 23.24 -63.05
N LYS A 2 -43.48 23.86 -62.09
CA LYS A 2 -42.75 24.47 -60.98
C LYS A 2 -42.44 23.35 -60.02
N GLU A 3 -41.18 22.92 -60.01
CA GLU A 3 -40.68 22.15 -58.93
C GLU A 3 -40.81 22.94 -57.62
N LYS A 4 -41.79 22.58 -56.85
CA LYS A 4 -41.79 22.99 -55.45
C LYS A 4 -40.55 22.39 -54.82
N ARG A 5 -39.47 23.12 -54.83
CA ARG A 5 -38.42 22.86 -53.89
C ARG A 5 -39.05 22.96 -52.52
N LEU A 6 -39.40 21.82 -51.97
CA LEU A 6 -39.65 21.75 -50.57
C LEU A 6 -38.40 22.29 -49.89
N PHE A 7 -38.50 23.54 -49.49
CA PHE A 7 -37.59 24.07 -48.51
C PHE A 7 -37.88 23.31 -47.23
N LEU A 8 -37.35 22.12 -47.14
CA LEU A 8 -37.20 21.50 -45.87
C LEU A 8 -36.37 22.48 -45.06
N PRO A 9 -36.84 23.02 -43.95
CA PRO A 9 -36.02 23.83 -43.09
C PRO A 9 -34.83 22.96 -42.74
N GLN A 10 -33.70 23.32 -43.31
CA GLN A 10 -32.46 22.60 -42.96
C GLN A 10 -32.35 22.63 -41.45
N PRO A 11 -32.13 21.50 -40.80
CA PRO A 11 -32.03 21.45 -39.36
C PRO A 11 -30.70 22.04 -38.88
N VAL A 12 -30.36 23.22 -39.39
CA VAL A 12 -29.14 23.95 -38.99
C VAL A 12 -29.18 24.25 -37.50
N GLY A 13 -30.38 24.56 -36.96
CA GLY A 13 -30.52 24.76 -35.51
C GLY A 13 -30.31 23.47 -34.72
N VAL A 14 -30.81 22.34 -35.20
CA VAL A 14 -30.62 21.04 -34.54
C VAL A 14 -29.17 20.60 -34.63
N ALA A 15 -28.53 20.76 -35.79
CA ALA A 15 -27.11 20.43 -35.93
C ALA A 15 -26.23 21.29 -35.01
N SER A 16 -26.55 22.58 -34.91
CA SER A 16 -25.84 23.50 -33.99
C SER A 16 -26.00 23.07 -32.52
N VAL A 17 -27.19 22.72 -32.10
CA VAL A 17 -27.48 22.23 -30.75
C VAL A 17 -26.73 20.93 -30.47
N LEU A 18 -26.70 20.00 -31.42
CA LEU A 18 -25.95 18.75 -31.28
C LEU A 18 -24.46 18.99 -31.14
N VAL A 19 -23.87 19.90 -31.92
CA VAL A 19 -22.46 20.25 -31.83
C VAL A 19 -22.14 20.88 -30.45
N ILE A 20 -22.97 21.82 -30.01
CA ILE A 20 -22.80 22.43 -28.67
C ILE A 20 -22.91 21.38 -27.58
N PHE A 21 -23.88 20.50 -27.68
CA PHE A 21 -24.02 19.39 -26.72
C PHE A 21 -22.83 18.44 -26.73
N GLY A 22 -22.32 18.07 -27.89
CA GLY A 22 -21.13 17.25 -28.04
C GLY A 22 -19.89 17.88 -27.41
N VAL A 23 -19.67 19.18 -27.64
CA VAL A 23 -18.58 19.94 -27.05
C VAL A 23 -18.71 20.01 -25.53
N LEU A 24 -19.91 20.23 -25.00
CA LEU A 24 -20.16 20.23 -23.56
C LEU A 24 -19.85 18.85 -22.92
N CYS A 25 -20.30 17.77 -23.57
CA CYS A 25 -20.00 16.41 -23.10
C CYS A 25 -18.52 16.14 -23.10
N LEU A 26 -17.78 16.47 -24.15
CA LEU A 26 -16.32 16.30 -24.22
C LEU A 26 -15.62 17.13 -23.15
N THR A 27 -16.07 18.34 -22.90
CA THR A 27 -15.51 19.20 -21.84
C THR A 27 -15.71 18.59 -20.47
N VAL A 28 -16.89 18.09 -20.18
CA VAL A 28 -17.20 17.40 -18.91
C VAL A 28 -16.34 16.15 -18.74
N PHE A 29 -16.20 15.32 -19.76
CA PHE A 29 -15.33 14.14 -19.71
C PHE A 29 -13.86 14.51 -19.51
N ALA A 30 -13.38 15.55 -20.16
CA ALA A 30 -12.02 16.04 -19.97
C ALA A 30 -11.79 16.51 -18.54
N LEU A 31 -12.71 17.26 -17.94
CA LEU A 31 -12.63 17.72 -16.56
C LEU A 31 -12.66 16.55 -15.56
N LEU A 32 -13.54 15.57 -15.79
CA LEU A 32 -13.60 14.36 -14.95
C LEU A 32 -12.32 13.55 -15.04
N SER A 33 -11.73 13.41 -16.23
CA SER A 33 -10.47 12.70 -16.42
C SER A 33 -9.32 13.37 -15.66
N ILE A 34 -9.22 14.69 -15.72
CA ILE A 34 -8.20 15.45 -15.00
C ILE A 34 -8.40 15.34 -13.48
N SER A 35 -9.65 15.33 -13.02
CA SER A 35 -9.95 15.20 -11.59
C SER A 35 -9.62 13.83 -11.02
N THR A 36 -9.67 12.79 -11.85
CA THR A 36 -9.41 11.41 -11.42
C THR A 36 -7.91 11.11 -11.27
N VAL A 37 -7.07 11.70 -12.10
CA VAL A 37 -5.62 11.48 -12.10
C VAL A 37 -4.96 11.78 -10.74
N PRO A 38 -5.18 12.93 -10.09
CA PRO A 38 -4.54 13.21 -8.81
C PRO A 38 -5.04 12.32 -7.67
N ALA A 39 -6.27 11.81 -7.75
CA ALA A 39 -6.79 10.88 -6.75
C ALA A 39 -6.06 9.52 -6.83
N GLN A 40 -5.82 9.02 -8.02
CA GLN A 40 -5.07 7.78 -8.22
C GLN A 40 -3.59 7.91 -7.83
N SER A 41 -2.95 9.03 -8.15
CA SER A 41 -1.56 9.26 -7.76
C SER A 41 -1.38 9.42 -6.25
N ARG A 42 -2.37 9.96 -5.54
CA ARG A 42 -2.36 10.05 -4.08
C ARG A 42 -2.50 8.70 -3.40
N LEU A 43 -3.22 7.76 -4.00
CA LEU A 43 -3.35 6.39 -3.50
C LEU A 43 -2.15 5.51 -3.88
N ALA A 44 -1.60 5.70 -5.08
CA ALA A 44 -0.45 4.94 -5.55
C ALA A 44 0.84 5.26 -4.78
N SER A 45 1.05 6.52 -4.39
CA SER A 45 2.24 6.95 -3.67
C SER A 45 2.44 6.28 -2.29
N PRO A 46 1.43 6.24 -1.39
CA PRO A 46 1.60 5.54 -0.12
C PRO A 46 1.73 4.02 -0.29
N MET A 47 1.05 3.44 -1.26
CA MET A 47 1.16 2.01 -1.55
C MET A 47 2.56 1.65 -2.07
N HIS A 48 3.12 2.47 -2.94
CA HIS A 48 4.49 2.28 -3.44
C HIS A 48 5.53 2.39 -2.32
N ARG A 49 5.40 3.38 -1.45
CA ARG A 49 6.26 3.53 -0.27
C ARG A 49 6.15 2.37 0.70
N ALA A 50 4.95 1.84 0.89
CA ALA A 50 4.74 0.67 1.76
C ALA A 50 5.44 -0.56 1.20
N VAL A 51 5.36 -0.78 -0.10
CA VAL A 51 6.03 -1.90 -0.79
C VAL A 51 7.55 -1.73 -0.73
N GLU A 52 8.07 -0.54 -1.03
CA GLU A 52 9.50 -0.25 -0.93
C GLU A 52 10.01 -0.44 0.50
N GLY A 53 9.28 0.05 1.49
CA GLY A 53 9.62 -0.11 2.90
C GLY A 53 9.64 -1.58 3.33
N TYR A 54 8.68 -2.37 2.86
CA TYR A 54 8.65 -3.81 3.13
C TYR A 54 9.86 -4.52 2.52
N TYR A 55 10.19 -4.29 1.25
CA TYR A 55 11.34 -4.91 0.61
C TYR A 55 12.67 -4.47 1.22
N ALA A 56 12.79 -3.23 1.64
CA ALA A 56 13.96 -2.75 2.35
C ALA A 56 14.13 -3.46 3.70
N ALA A 57 13.05 -3.61 4.45
CA ALA A 57 13.05 -4.34 5.73
C ALA A 57 13.35 -5.83 5.53
N ASP A 58 12.78 -6.44 4.50
CA ASP A 58 13.00 -7.84 4.15
C ASP A 58 14.48 -8.09 3.79
N SER A 59 15.06 -7.24 2.96
CA SER A 59 16.50 -7.32 2.61
C SER A 59 17.41 -7.14 3.81
N ALA A 60 17.09 -6.19 4.71
CA ALA A 60 17.83 -6.00 5.94
C ALA A 60 17.72 -7.21 6.87
N ALA A 61 16.55 -7.82 6.94
CA ALA A 61 16.32 -9.02 7.73
C ALA A 61 17.09 -10.22 7.19
N GLU A 62 17.16 -10.38 5.88
CA GLU A 62 17.95 -11.43 5.24
C GLU A 62 19.46 -11.22 5.46
N GLU A 63 19.94 -9.99 5.43
CA GLU A 63 21.33 -9.66 5.72
C GLU A 63 21.69 -10.03 7.16
N ILE A 64 20.82 -9.70 8.11
CA ILE A 64 21.00 -10.10 9.52
C ILE A 64 21.03 -11.62 9.65
N LEU A 65 20.12 -12.32 8.98
CA LEU A 65 20.09 -13.78 8.97
C LEU A 65 21.40 -14.36 8.42
N ALA A 66 21.93 -13.79 7.35
CA ALA A 66 23.21 -14.21 6.78
C ALA A 66 24.36 -14.04 7.78
N GLN A 67 24.39 -12.94 8.52
CA GLN A 67 25.38 -12.71 9.57
C GLN A 67 25.24 -13.70 10.74
N LEU A 68 24.01 -14.00 11.15
CA LEU A 68 23.74 -15.01 12.19
C LEU A 68 24.21 -16.40 11.75
N ARG A 69 24.04 -16.77 10.50
CA ARG A 69 24.52 -18.03 9.94
C ARG A 69 26.06 -18.12 9.90
N GLN A 70 26.75 -16.98 9.85
CA GLN A 70 28.20 -16.89 9.93
C GLN A 70 28.71 -16.88 11.37
N GLY A 71 27.83 -16.95 12.35
CA GLY A 71 28.17 -16.91 13.76
C GLY A 71 28.35 -15.50 14.32
N GLN A 72 28.00 -14.47 13.56
CA GLN A 72 28.04 -13.08 14.01
C GLN A 72 26.74 -12.73 14.72
N LEU A 73 26.81 -11.88 15.73
CA LEU A 73 25.65 -11.33 16.43
C LEU A 73 25.57 -9.82 16.15
N PRO A 74 24.76 -9.38 15.17
CA PRO A 74 24.58 -7.96 14.88
C PRO A 74 23.89 -7.23 16.03
N GLN A 75 24.04 -5.92 16.09
CA GLN A 75 23.32 -5.10 17.05
C GLN A 75 21.80 -5.16 16.80
N GLY A 76 21.03 -5.13 17.88
CA GLY A 76 19.58 -5.16 17.82
C GLY A 76 18.96 -6.55 17.72
N VAL A 77 19.78 -7.60 17.72
CA VAL A 77 19.32 -8.99 17.76
C VAL A 77 19.31 -9.49 19.20
N ALA A 78 18.15 -9.93 19.67
CA ALA A 78 18.02 -10.61 20.94
C ALA A 78 18.30 -12.11 20.75
N ARG A 79 19.10 -12.68 21.63
CA ARG A 79 19.44 -14.10 21.61
C ARG A 79 18.95 -14.78 22.89
N GLU A 80 18.20 -15.85 22.71
CA GLU A 80 17.85 -16.79 23.79
C GLU A 80 18.24 -18.19 23.36
N GLU A 81 19.34 -18.67 23.90
CA GLU A 81 19.94 -19.96 23.51
C GLU A 81 20.23 -20.03 22.00
N ASP A 82 19.43 -20.78 21.25
CA ASP A 82 19.51 -20.93 19.80
C ASP A 82 18.48 -20.08 19.04
N LEU A 83 17.62 -19.35 19.76
CA LEU A 83 16.58 -18.49 19.20
C LEU A 83 17.08 -17.05 19.07
N TYR A 84 16.99 -16.52 17.88
CA TYR A 84 17.35 -15.14 17.56
C TYR A 84 16.09 -14.38 17.15
N THR A 85 15.84 -13.25 17.78
CA THR A 85 14.73 -12.37 17.47
C THR A 85 15.22 -10.97 17.16
N TYR A 86 14.70 -10.39 16.12
CA TYR A 86 15.01 -9.03 15.72
C TYR A 86 13.86 -8.38 14.94
N GLN A 87 13.92 -7.09 14.80
CA GLN A 87 12.89 -6.32 14.10
C GLN A 87 13.56 -5.37 13.10
N CYS A 88 12.98 -5.28 11.92
CA CYS A 88 13.40 -4.35 10.88
C CYS A 88 12.24 -3.36 10.59
N PRO A 89 12.48 -2.05 10.67
CA PRO A 89 11.41 -1.09 10.44
C PRO A 89 10.95 -1.11 8.98
N ILE A 90 9.65 -1.18 8.76
CA ILE A 90 9.02 -1.07 7.43
C ILE A 90 8.56 0.36 7.19
N SER A 91 7.89 0.94 8.18
CA SER A 91 7.33 2.30 8.15
C SER A 91 7.23 2.84 9.57
N ALA A 92 6.68 4.05 9.70
CA ALA A 92 6.42 4.62 11.02
C ALA A 92 5.40 3.83 11.86
N THR A 93 4.59 2.98 11.21
CA THR A 93 3.49 2.25 11.85
C THR A 93 3.63 0.74 11.81
N GLN A 94 4.62 0.22 11.07
CA GLN A 94 4.82 -1.21 10.89
C GLN A 94 6.29 -1.58 10.99
N THR A 95 6.55 -2.75 11.53
CA THR A 95 7.87 -3.36 11.60
C THR A 95 7.80 -4.83 11.17
N LEU A 96 8.88 -5.33 10.59
CA LEU A 96 9.03 -6.73 10.27
C LEU A 96 9.60 -7.45 11.49
N ALA A 97 8.83 -8.33 12.10
CA ALA A 97 9.26 -9.16 13.22
C ALA A 97 9.79 -10.49 12.71
N VAL A 98 10.99 -10.81 13.10
CA VAL A 98 11.67 -12.04 12.69
C VAL A 98 12.09 -12.82 13.94
N ALA A 99 11.78 -14.10 13.95
CA ALA A 99 12.28 -15.07 14.93
C ALA A 99 12.84 -16.26 14.17
N VAL A 100 14.10 -16.53 14.37
CA VAL A 100 14.84 -17.59 13.69
C VAL A 100 15.61 -18.42 14.71
N ARG A 101 15.51 -19.72 14.58
CA ARG A 101 16.37 -20.65 15.31
C ARG A 101 17.55 -21.03 14.42
N VAL A 102 18.75 -20.86 14.92
CA VAL A 102 19.98 -21.21 14.19
C VAL A 102 20.72 -22.28 14.98
N ASP A 103 20.92 -23.42 14.34
CA ASP A 103 21.70 -24.57 14.91
C ASP A 103 22.80 -24.92 13.93
N GLY A 104 24.00 -24.40 14.23
CA GLY A 104 25.17 -24.58 13.37
C GLY A 104 24.97 -24.04 11.95
N THR A 105 24.91 -24.93 10.97
CA THR A 105 24.70 -24.58 9.57
C THR A 105 23.22 -24.58 9.16
N GLN A 106 22.35 -25.12 10.02
CA GLN A 106 20.92 -25.20 9.77
C GLN A 106 20.20 -24.05 10.46
N TYR A 107 19.13 -23.58 9.86
CA TYR A 107 18.28 -22.57 10.45
C TYR A 107 16.80 -22.88 10.17
N MET A 108 15.94 -22.45 11.06
CA MET A 108 14.50 -22.57 10.94
C MET A 108 13.86 -21.22 11.23
N ILE A 109 13.10 -20.71 10.28
CA ILE A 109 12.34 -19.47 10.45
C ILE A 109 11.04 -19.80 11.19
N LEU A 110 10.88 -19.24 12.39
CA LEU A 110 9.70 -19.43 13.21
C LEU A 110 8.68 -18.32 12.96
N GLN A 111 9.16 -17.11 12.69
CA GLN A 111 8.33 -15.95 12.42
C GLN A 111 9.00 -15.05 11.40
N TRP A 112 8.26 -14.59 10.43
CA TRP A 112 8.71 -13.63 9.43
C TRP A 112 7.48 -12.89 8.94
N GLN A 113 7.08 -11.85 9.66
CA GLN A 113 5.83 -11.15 9.35
C GLN A 113 5.90 -9.68 9.74
N ALA A 114 5.20 -8.86 8.95
CA ALA A 114 4.98 -7.47 9.29
C ALA A 114 3.95 -7.38 10.41
N ILE A 115 4.30 -6.68 11.47
CA ILE A 115 3.42 -6.38 12.59
C ILE A 115 3.23 -4.87 12.73
N PRO A 116 2.05 -4.40 13.13
CA PRO A 116 1.88 -2.99 13.44
C PRO A 116 2.70 -2.62 14.67
N ILE A 117 3.33 -1.46 14.63
CA ILE A 117 3.93 -0.85 15.81
C ILE A 117 2.78 -0.25 16.60
N THR A 118 2.00 -1.08 17.24
CA THR A 118 1.02 -0.62 18.21
C THR A 118 1.74 -0.44 19.53
N GLN A 119 1.40 0.58 20.25
CA GLN A 119 1.88 0.84 21.61
C GLN A 119 1.38 -0.21 22.61
N TRP A 120 1.34 -1.49 22.19
CA TRP A 120 0.88 -2.60 23.02
C TRP A 120 1.83 -2.88 24.18
N GLU A 121 3.06 -2.39 24.09
CA GLU A 121 4.05 -2.59 25.13
C GLU A 121 3.82 -1.72 26.37
N GLN A 122 2.95 -0.71 26.30
CA GLN A 122 2.68 0.16 27.46
C GLN A 122 1.40 -0.18 28.21
N GLU A 123 0.54 -0.98 27.65
CA GLU A 123 -0.64 -1.47 28.36
C GLU A 123 -0.53 -2.97 28.64
N GLY A 124 0.43 -3.32 29.46
CA GLY A 124 0.52 -4.67 30.03
C GLY A 124 -0.60 -5.04 30.98
N SER A 125 -1.71 -4.33 30.91
CA SER A 125 -2.94 -4.69 31.58
C SER A 125 -4.09 -4.44 30.62
N LEU A 126 -4.48 -5.50 29.90
CA LEU A 126 -5.85 -5.54 29.42
C LEU A 126 -6.73 -5.27 30.64
N PRO A 127 -7.61 -4.27 30.61
CA PRO A 127 -8.61 -4.18 31.66
C PRO A 127 -9.44 -5.46 31.59
N VAL A 128 -9.10 -6.39 32.45
CA VAL A 128 -9.93 -7.55 32.68
C VAL A 128 -11.25 -7.00 33.12
N TRP A 129 -12.23 -7.13 32.26
CA TRP A 129 -13.59 -6.73 32.58
C TRP A 129 -14.00 -7.47 33.86
N PRO A 130 -14.26 -6.76 34.98
CA PRO A 130 -14.74 -7.45 36.17
C PRO A 130 -16.12 -8.01 35.85
N GLY A 131 -16.15 -9.31 35.60
CA GLY A 131 -17.42 -9.99 35.41
C GLY A 131 -18.34 -9.62 36.58
N LYS A 132 -19.45 -8.98 36.28
CA LYS A 132 -20.51 -8.82 37.26
C LYS A 132 -21.03 -10.19 37.58
N GLU A 133 -20.76 -10.59 38.80
CA GLU A 133 -21.58 -11.62 39.41
C GLU A 133 -23.05 -11.21 39.46
#